data_470ca7a5085056b7595c40d1f73d64da
#
_entry.id   470ca7a5085056b7595c40d1f73d64da
#
_cell.length_a   1.000
_cell.length_b   1.000
_cell.length_c   1.000
_cell.angle_alpha   90.00
_cell.angle_beta   90.00
_cell.angle_gamma   90.00
#
_symmetry.space_group_name_H-M   'P 1'
#
loop_
_entity.id
_entity.type
_entity.pdbx_description
1 polymer ?
#
loop_
_entity_poly.entity_id
_entity_poly.type
_entity_poly.pdbx_seq_one_letter_code
_entity_poly.pdbx_strand_id
1 'polypeptide(L)'
;MTVSPPTDHRPAGTGTGTGTGAPSGVPGEAEILGRMGGENFPVASALLGSRLRARLVALYGWARLIDQLGDDYPGDRLAALDWADAELTRALGHPTDVALHPLVRRVALLAAEIKADPELLRDLIRANRLDQTAANYATFEDLVGYCRLSANPVGRLVLAAFDAATPQRHAWSDDVCTALQIAEHCQDVAEDAAAGRIYLPAEDLERFEVDPAELGAPGPAGPRLRGLICFEVARARRILTEGQPLVRSLRGRGRLAVAGFVAGGHAALDALADARFDPLGGAPHPRTRRLVVHGGSLLVRP
;
A
#
# COMPACT_ATOMS: atom_id res chain seq x y z
N MET A 1 -48.51 -1.03 53.88
CA MET A 1 -47.45 -0.12 53.45
C MET A 1 -46.12 -0.76 53.75
N THR A 2 -45.58 -1.44 52.77
CA THR A 2 -44.27 -2.10 52.84
C THR A 2 -43.35 -1.42 51.84
N VAL A 3 -42.33 -0.75 52.41
CA VAL A 3 -41.29 -0.04 51.63
C VAL A 3 -40.19 -1.01 51.29
N SER A 4 -39.94 -1.18 49.99
CA SER A 4 -38.78 -1.95 49.46
C SER A 4 -37.51 -1.08 49.50
N PRO A 5 -36.31 -1.66 49.73
CA PRO A 5 -35.05 -0.92 49.74
C PRO A 5 -34.51 -0.65 48.32
N PRO A 6 -33.66 0.38 48.14
CA PRO A 6 -33.14 0.78 46.84
C PRO A 6 -32.06 -0.22 46.36
N THR A 7 -32.13 -0.52 45.06
CA THR A 7 -31.11 -1.32 44.34
C THR A 7 -29.84 -0.52 44.13
N ASP A 8 -28.74 -1.06 44.61
CA ASP A 8 -27.38 -0.56 44.50
C ASP A 8 -26.89 -0.73 43.04
N HIS A 9 -26.78 0.38 42.32
CA HIS A 9 -26.14 0.41 40.97
C HIS A 9 -24.62 0.55 41.15
N ARG A 10 -23.92 -0.57 41.18
CA ARG A 10 -22.49 -0.58 40.95
C ARG A 10 -22.18 -0.15 39.50
N PRO A 11 -21.29 0.84 39.28
CA PRO A 11 -20.82 1.14 37.92
C PRO A 11 -19.94 -0.01 37.43
N ALA A 12 -20.20 -0.42 36.19
CA ALA A 12 -19.36 -1.40 35.48
C ALA A 12 -17.93 -0.89 35.41
N GLY A 13 -17.00 -1.66 35.94
CA GLY A 13 -15.58 -1.36 35.93
C GLY A 13 -15.07 -1.30 34.50
N THR A 14 -14.54 -0.15 34.11
CA THR A 14 -13.68 0.00 32.94
C THR A 14 -12.39 -0.78 33.19
N GLY A 15 -12.41 -2.03 32.77
CA GLY A 15 -11.21 -2.89 32.77
C GLY A 15 -10.25 -2.36 31.69
N THR A 16 -9.29 -1.54 32.09
CA THR A 16 -8.06 -1.31 31.32
C THR A 16 -7.23 -2.60 31.37
N GLY A 17 -7.64 -3.57 30.55
CA GLY A 17 -6.85 -4.77 30.32
C GLY A 17 -5.65 -4.41 29.47
N THR A 18 -4.45 -4.31 30.06
CA THR A 18 -3.17 -4.38 29.36
C THR A 18 -2.96 -5.81 28.84
N GLY A 19 -3.82 -6.22 27.91
CA GLY A 19 -3.67 -7.50 27.20
C GLY A 19 -2.53 -7.40 26.20
N THR A 20 -1.41 -8.09 26.48
CA THR A 20 -0.24 -8.18 25.60
C THR A 20 -0.46 -9.10 24.39
N GLY A 21 -1.67 -9.59 24.16
CA GLY A 21 -2.03 -10.48 23.06
C GLY A 21 -2.63 -9.73 21.86
N ALA A 22 -2.52 -10.30 20.68
CA ALA A 22 -3.18 -9.78 19.47
C ALA A 22 -4.70 -9.70 19.70
N PRO A 23 -5.37 -8.63 19.22
CA PRO A 23 -6.83 -8.55 19.23
C PRO A 23 -7.46 -9.73 18.52
N SER A 24 -8.66 -10.15 18.94
CA SER A 24 -9.40 -11.22 18.25
C SER A 24 -9.68 -10.82 16.80
N GLY A 25 -9.35 -11.68 15.85
CA GLY A 25 -9.58 -11.43 14.42
C GLY A 25 -8.36 -10.84 13.69
N VAL A 26 -7.21 -10.61 14.35
CA VAL A 26 -5.96 -10.30 13.65
C VAL A 26 -5.55 -11.51 12.80
N PRO A 27 -5.34 -11.31 11.47
CA PRO A 27 -5.04 -12.42 10.55
C PRO A 27 -3.68 -13.04 10.85
N GLY A 28 -3.61 -14.38 10.74
CA GLY A 28 -2.36 -15.10 10.94
C GLY A 28 -1.40 -15.05 9.75
N GLU A 29 -0.12 -15.41 9.98
CA GLU A 29 0.91 -15.42 8.94
C GLU A 29 0.51 -16.22 7.70
N ALA A 30 -0.08 -17.41 7.88
CA ALA A 30 -0.46 -18.29 6.77
C ALA A 30 -1.57 -17.66 5.89
N GLU A 31 -2.50 -16.96 6.50
CA GLU A 31 -3.58 -16.26 5.80
C GLU A 31 -3.01 -15.11 4.95
N ILE A 32 -2.18 -14.25 5.55
CA ILE A 32 -1.54 -13.13 4.88
C ILE A 32 -0.67 -13.61 3.71
N LEU A 33 0.23 -14.57 3.95
CA LEU A 33 1.16 -15.03 2.93
C LEU A 33 0.48 -15.89 1.85
N GLY A 34 -0.67 -16.49 2.13
CA GLY A 34 -1.46 -17.23 1.15
C GLY A 34 -1.97 -16.37 -0.01
N ARG A 35 -2.16 -15.07 0.19
CA ARG A 35 -2.61 -14.11 -0.83
C ARG A 35 -1.50 -13.65 -1.80
N MET A 36 -0.24 -13.89 -1.46
CA MET A 36 0.94 -13.43 -2.24
C MET A 36 0.97 -13.94 -3.70
N GLY A 37 0.29 -15.05 -4.01
CA GLY A 37 0.23 -15.62 -5.36
C GLY A 37 -0.69 -14.86 -6.33
N GLY A 38 -1.57 -13.99 -5.83
CA GLY A 38 -2.52 -13.18 -6.62
C GLY A 38 -2.05 -11.77 -6.93
N GLU A 39 -0.89 -11.36 -6.38
CA GLU A 39 -0.40 -9.99 -6.54
C GLU A 39 0.13 -9.71 -7.95
N ASN A 40 -0.06 -8.47 -8.39
CA ASN A 40 0.41 -7.99 -9.70
C ASN A 40 1.94 -7.98 -9.84
N PHE A 41 2.69 -8.21 -8.74
CA PHE A 41 4.14 -8.15 -8.71
C PHE A 41 4.76 -9.47 -8.21
N PRO A 42 5.83 -9.98 -8.85
CA PRO A 42 6.44 -11.26 -8.48
C PRO A 42 7.30 -11.15 -7.20
N VAL A 43 6.68 -10.79 -6.06
CA VAL A 43 7.37 -10.69 -4.75
C VAL A 43 8.11 -11.98 -4.38
N ALA A 44 7.56 -13.13 -4.79
CA ALA A 44 8.10 -14.46 -4.48
C ALA A 44 8.83 -15.14 -5.63
N SER A 45 9.27 -14.39 -6.65
CA SER A 45 9.96 -14.99 -7.81
C SER A 45 11.18 -15.82 -7.42
N ALA A 46 11.24 -17.05 -7.90
CA ALA A 46 12.40 -17.95 -7.71
C ALA A 46 13.71 -17.36 -8.27
N LEU A 47 13.62 -16.44 -9.23
CA LEU A 47 14.78 -15.75 -9.84
C LEU A 47 15.54 -14.86 -8.85
N LEU A 48 14.90 -14.43 -7.75
CA LEU A 48 15.52 -13.57 -6.75
C LEU A 48 16.53 -14.31 -5.83
N GLY A 49 16.44 -15.64 -5.76
CA GLY A 49 17.20 -16.44 -4.80
C GLY A 49 16.65 -16.37 -3.37
N SER A 50 17.03 -17.32 -2.53
CA SER A 50 16.40 -17.56 -1.23
C SER A 50 16.47 -16.36 -0.27
N ARG A 51 17.63 -15.71 -0.15
CA ARG A 51 17.84 -14.60 0.78
C ARG A 51 17.00 -13.37 0.43
N LEU A 52 17.05 -12.92 -0.83
CA LEU A 52 16.27 -11.76 -1.26
C LEU A 52 14.76 -12.03 -1.20
N ARG A 53 14.37 -13.23 -1.61
CA ARG A 53 12.98 -13.68 -1.49
C ARG A 53 12.50 -13.62 -0.04
N ALA A 54 13.28 -14.12 0.92
CA ALA A 54 12.92 -14.08 2.33
C ALA A 54 12.75 -12.64 2.85
N ARG A 55 13.63 -11.71 2.44
CA ARG A 55 13.55 -10.29 2.77
C ARG A 55 12.28 -9.66 2.20
N LEU A 56 11.97 -9.90 0.92
CA LEU A 56 10.75 -9.35 0.29
C LEU A 56 9.46 -9.94 0.87
N VAL A 57 9.44 -11.23 1.20
CA VAL A 57 8.31 -11.86 1.88
C VAL A 57 8.07 -11.26 3.26
N ALA A 58 9.12 -10.87 3.99
CA ALA A 58 8.97 -10.20 5.27
C ALA A 58 8.37 -8.80 5.12
N LEU A 59 8.81 -8.02 4.13
CA LEU A 59 8.24 -6.69 3.82
C LEU A 59 6.78 -6.81 3.36
N TYR A 60 6.51 -7.72 2.44
CA TYR A 60 5.14 -7.99 1.97
C TYR A 60 4.22 -8.37 3.13
N GLY A 61 4.67 -9.31 3.98
CA GLY A 61 3.86 -9.75 5.12
C GLY A 61 3.52 -8.63 6.09
N TRP A 62 4.45 -7.70 6.31
CA TRP A 62 4.19 -6.50 7.11
C TRP A 62 3.20 -5.56 6.43
N ALA A 63 3.47 -5.14 5.20
CA ALA A 63 2.60 -4.21 4.47
C ALA A 63 1.17 -4.78 4.40
N ARG A 64 1.02 -6.04 3.98
CA ARG A 64 -0.29 -6.68 3.84
C ARG A 64 -1.02 -6.87 5.17
N LEU A 65 -0.29 -7.11 6.28
CA LEU A 65 -0.90 -7.14 7.62
C LEU A 65 -1.51 -5.78 7.96
N ILE A 66 -0.77 -4.68 7.74
CA ILE A 66 -1.24 -3.34 8.05
C ILE A 66 -2.43 -2.96 7.19
N ASP A 67 -2.39 -3.24 5.87
CA ASP A 67 -3.52 -3.01 4.96
C ASP A 67 -4.76 -3.79 5.43
N GLN A 68 -4.61 -5.05 5.80
CA GLN A 68 -5.75 -5.85 6.25
C GLN A 68 -6.32 -5.38 7.59
N LEU A 69 -5.50 -4.81 8.48
CA LEU A 69 -5.98 -4.18 9.70
C LEU A 69 -6.72 -2.86 9.43
N GLY A 70 -6.30 -2.11 8.41
CA GLY A 70 -6.95 -0.86 8.00
C GLY A 70 -8.22 -1.06 7.18
N ASP A 71 -8.25 -2.06 6.28
CA ASP A 71 -9.32 -2.23 5.31
C ASP A 71 -10.35 -3.30 5.68
N ASP A 72 -9.89 -4.47 6.14
CA ASP A 72 -10.73 -5.66 6.26
C ASP A 72 -11.00 -6.07 7.72
N TYR A 73 -10.35 -5.44 8.71
CA TYR A 73 -10.52 -5.83 10.11
C TYR A 73 -11.96 -5.58 10.57
N PRO A 74 -12.64 -6.63 11.14
CA PRO A 74 -14.07 -6.54 11.45
C PRO A 74 -14.39 -5.75 12.73
N GLY A 75 -13.36 -5.38 13.52
CA GLY A 75 -13.50 -4.65 14.78
C GLY A 75 -13.12 -3.19 14.66
N ASP A 76 -12.65 -2.61 15.77
CA ASP A 76 -12.09 -1.26 15.80
C ASP A 76 -10.73 -1.23 15.08
N ARG A 77 -10.71 -0.69 13.86
CA ARG A 77 -9.53 -0.62 12.99
C ARG A 77 -8.44 0.26 13.58
N LEU A 78 -8.81 1.39 14.20
CA LEU A 78 -7.83 2.25 14.85
C LEU A 78 -7.17 1.55 16.03
N ALA A 79 -7.93 0.86 16.87
CA ALA A 79 -7.38 0.05 17.96
C ALA A 79 -6.50 -1.10 17.45
N ALA A 80 -6.82 -1.72 16.30
CA ALA A 80 -6.00 -2.75 15.68
C ALA A 80 -4.68 -2.19 15.13
N LEU A 81 -4.69 -0.98 14.54
CA LEU A 81 -3.50 -0.27 14.09
C LEU A 81 -2.64 0.20 15.28
N ASP A 82 -3.25 0.61 16.39
CA ASP A 82 -2.54 0.95 17.61
C ASP A 82 -1.85 -0.27 18.24
N TRP A 83 -2.53 -1.42 18.21
CA TRP A 83 -1.91 -2.70 18.58
C TRP A 83 -0.70 -3.01 17.69
N ALA A 84 -0.81 -2.86 16.36
CA ALA A 84 0.28 -3.14 15.44
C ALA A 84 1.51 -2.24 15.72
N ASP A 85 1.31 -0.96 16.04
CA ASP A 85 2.37 -0.01 16.39
C ASP A 85 3.06 -0.39 17.71
N ALA A 86 2.27 -0.74 18.74
CA ALA A 86 2.79 -1.23 20.00
C ALA A 86 3.57 -2.54 19.84
N GLU A 87 3.03 -3.46 19.02
CA GLU A 87 3.66 -4.75 18.71
C GLU A 87 4.98 -4.57 17.95
N LEU A 88 5.01 -3.66 16.96
CA LEU A 88 6.22 -3.29 16.22
C LEU A 88 7.26 -2.69 17.18
N THR A 89 6.85 -1.79 18.05
CA THR A 89 7.75 -1.16 19.04
C THR A 89 8.38 -2.21 19.95
N ARG A 90 7.59 -3.17 20.45
CA ARG A 90 8.07 -4.30 21.26
C ARG A 90 9.04 -5.18 20.46
N ALA A 91 8.70 -5.49 19.19
CA ALA A 91 9.51 -6.30 18.32
C ALA A 91 10.86 -5.67 17.98
N LEU A 92 10.92 -4.36 17.79
CA LEU A 92 12.17 -3.64 17.54
C LEU A 92 13.10 -3.66 18.75
N GLY A 93 12.55 -3.65 19.96
CA GLY A 93 13.33 -3.80 21.20
C GLY A 93 13.76 -5.25 21.48
N HIS A 94 12.89 -6.21 21.20
CA HIS A 94 13.07 -7.63 21.52
C HIS A 94 12.65 -8.54 20.34
N PRO A 95 13.37 -8.53 19.21
CA PRO A 95 12.91 -9.18 17.96
C PRO A 95 12.90 -10.72 18.04
N THR A 96 13.49 -11.32 19.07
CA THR A 96 13.50 -12.78 19.29
C THR A 96 12.37 -13.27 20.19
N ASP A 97 11.54 -12.36 20.74
CA ASP A 97 10.40 -12.72 21.56
C ASP A 97 9.40 -13.57 20.77
N VAL A 98 9.16 -14.80 21.22
CA VAL A 98 8.26 -15.77 20.56
C VAL A 98 6.78 -15.44 20.78
N ALA A 99 6.45 -14.58 21.73
CA ALA A 99 5.09 -14.11 21.97
C ALA A 99 4.63 -13.06 20.97
N LEU A 100 5.55 -12.51 20.13
CA LEU A 100 5.23 -11.55 19.09
C LEU A 100 4.47 -12.22 17.93
N HIS A 101 3.64 -11.43 17.27
CA HIS A 101 3.02 -11.86 16.00
C HIS A 101 4.12 -12.24 14.98
N PRO A 102 4.03 -13.41 14.32
CA PRO A 102 5.12 -13.92 13.47
C PRO A 102 5.59 -12.96 12.38
N LEU A 103 4.66 -12.24 11.71
CA LEU A 103 5.01 -11.27 10.66
C LEU A 103 5.71 -10.04 11.24
N VAL A 104 5.25 -9.55 12.41
CA VAL A 104 5.87 -8.38 13.07
C VAL A 104 7.28 -8.73 13.53
N ARG A 105 7.46 -9.90 14.13
CA ARG A 105 8.79 -10.40 14.49
C ARG A 105 9.71 -10.53 13.28
N ARG A 106 9.19 -11.08 12.17
CA ARG A 106 9.95 -11.26 10.93
C ARG A 106 10.42 -9.95 10.34
N VAL A 107 9.55 -8.93 10.28
CA VAL A 107 9.93 -7.62 9.74
C VAL A 107 10.89 -6.87 10.67
N ALA A 108 10.76 -6.99 11.99
CA ALA A 108 11.69 -6.39 12.93
C ALA A 108 13.10 -6.99 12.82
N LEU A 109 13.21 -8.32 12.69
CA LEU A 109 14.49 -8.99 12.41
C LEU A 109 15.11 -8.52 11.10
N LEU A 110 14.27 -8.39 10.06
CA LEU A 110 14.71 -7.85 8.77
C LEU A 110 15.20 -6.40 8.90
N ALA A 111 14.43 -5.54 9.56
CA ALA A 111 14.80 -4.13 9.74
C ALA A 111 16.18 -3.98 10.42
N ALA A 112 16.45 -4.81 11.43
CA ALA A 112 17.77 -4.86 12.07
C ALA A 112 18.87 -5.37 11.12
N GLU A 113 18.59 -6.42 10.32
CA GLU A 113 19.55 -6.99 9.34
C GLU A 113 19.95 -5.96 8.29
N ILE A 114 18.96 -5.25 7.69
CA ILE A 114 19.18 -4.30 6.59
C ILE A 114 19.42 -2.86 7.08
N LYS A 115 19.45 -2.64 8.39
CA LYS A 115 19.60 -1.33 9.04
C LYS A 115 18.58 -0.29 8.51
N ALA A 116 17.34 -0.74 8.31
CA ALA A 116 16.26 0.13 7.86
C ALA A 116 15.86 1.11 8.97
N ASP A 117 15.44 2.31 8.57
CA ASP A 117 14.79 3.24 9.48
C ASP A 117 13.43 2.64 9.90
N PRO A 118 13.18 2.39 11.20
CA PRO A 118 11.91 1.87 11.67
C PRO A 118 10.70 2.77 11.35
N GLU A 119 10.93 4.07 11.13
CA GLU A 119 9.84 4.99 10.78
C GLU A 119 9.21 4.63 9.43
N LEU A 120 9.97 4.05 8.49
CA LEU A 120 9.41 3.54 7.24
C LEU A 120 8.35 2.44 7.46
N LEU A 121 8.49 1.63 8.51
CA LEU A 121 7.48 0.64 8.88
C LEU A 121 6.26 1.29 9.54
N ARG A 122 6.48 2.34 10.35
CA ARG A 122 5.39 3.09 11.01
C ARG A 122 4.62 3.96 10.02
N ASP A 123 5.26 4.42 8.93
CA ASP A 123 4.57 5.23 7.92
C ASP A 123 3.40 4.46 7.29
N LEU A 124 3.51 3.14 7.09
CA LEU A 124 2.39 2.31 6.62
C LEU A 124 1.23 2.30 7.60
N ILE A 125 1.51 2.26 8.92
CA ILE A 125 0.46 2.37 9.95
C ILE A 125 -0.18 3.76 9.90
N ARG A 126 0.62 4.84 9.73
CA ARG A 126 0.13 6.22 9.63
C ARG A 126 -0.77 6.40 8.42
N ALA A 127 -0.40 5.84 7.26
CA ALA A 127 -1.22 5.86 6.06
C ALA A 127 -2.58 5.22 6.32
N ASN A 128 -2.59 4.01 6.88
CA ASN A 128 -3.83 3.29 7.20
C ASN A 128 -4.69 3.99 8.27
N ARG A 129 -4.06 4.72 9.22
CA ARG A 129 -4.81 5.58 10.15
C ARG A 129 -5.44 6.78 9.43
N LEU A 130 -4.76 7.38 8.44
CA LEU A 130 -5.33 8.45 7.63
C LEU A 130 -6.56 7.97 6.86
N ASP A 131 -6.52 6.77 6.27
CA ASP A 131 -7.65 6.18 5.55
C ASP A 131 -8.89 5.95 6.42
N GLN A 132 -8.74 5.88 7.76
CA GLN A 132 -9.88 5.82 8.67
C GLN A 132 -10.51 7.21 8.91
N THR A 133 -9.84 8.30 8.58
CA THR A 133 -10.26 9.66 8.96
C THR A 133 -10.33 10.64 7.79
N ALA A 134 -9.49 10.46 6.76
CA ALA A 134 -9.45 11.30 5.58
C ALA A 134 -10.19 10.64 4.43
N ALA A 135 -11.34 11.18 4.06
CA ALA A 135 -12.16 10.65 2.97
C ALA A 135 -11.71 11.15 1.58
N ASN A 136 -10.93 12.23 1.50
CA ASN A 136 -10.53 12.88 0.25
C ASN A 136 -9.27 13.75 0.43
N TYR A 137 -8.66 14.13 -0.70
CA TYR A 137 -7.48 14.98 -0.80
C TYR A 137 -7.82 16.25 -1.57
N ALA A 138 -7.54 17.43 -1.01
CA ALA A 138 -7.88 18.71 -1.63
C ALA A 138 -7.07 18.96 -2.91
N THR A 139 -5.77 18.67 -2.86
CA THR A 139 -4.83 18.91 -3.96
C THR A 139 -4.04 17.64 -4.32
N PHE A 140 -3.40 17.67 -5.48
CA PHE A 140 -2.46 16.62 -5.86
C PHE A 140 -1.27 16.51 -4.89
N GLU A 141 -0.79 17.62 -4.33
CA GLU A 141 0.29 17.59 -3.34
C GLU A 141 -0.13 16.88 -2.04
N ASP A 142 -1.41 17.01 -1.64
CA ASP A 142 -1.95 16.27 -0.49
C ASP A 142 -1.96 14.76 -0.77
N LEU A 143 -2.34 14.35 -1.99
CA LEU A 143 -2.26 12.95 -2.40
C LEU A 143 -0.81 12.44 -2.43
N VAL A 144 0.14 13.25 -2.93
CA VAL A 144 1.57 12.92 -2.85
C VAL A 144 2.03 12.80 -1.39
N GLY A 145 1.51 13.66 -0.52
CA GLY A 145 1.72 13.57 0.94
C GLY A 145 1.28 12.22 1.51
N TYR A 146 0.15 11.71 1.08
CA TYR A 146 -0.31 10.36 1.42
C TYR A 146 0.61 9.28 0.84
N CYS A 147 1.01 9.37 -0.43
CA CYS A 147 1.94 8.42 -1.04
C CYS A 147 3.30 8.33 -0.31
N ARG A 148 3.74 9.43 0.32
CA ARG A 148 4.95 9.45 1.17
C ARG A 148 4.82 8.55 2.41
N LEU A 149 3.61 8.22 2.82
CA LEU A 149 3.34 7.33 3.95
C LEU A 149 2.93 5.91 3.50
N SER A 150 2.17 5.78 2.41
CA SER A 150 1.58 4.51 1.97
C SER A 150 2.50 3.70 1.04
N ALA A 151 3.11 4.34 0.04
CA ALA A 151 3.83 3.67 -1.04
C ALA A 151 5.36 3.84 -0.99
N ASN A 152 5.85 5.09 -0.77
CA ASN A 152 7.27 5.40 -0.82
C ASN A 152 8.10 4.65 0.23
N PRO A 153 7.63 4.41 1.47
CA PRO A 153 8.35 3.62 2.46
C PRO A 153 8.63 2.20 1.98
N VAL A 154 7.69 1.58 1.25
CA VAL A 154 7.87 0.22 0.71
C VAL A 154 9.04 0.19 -0.28
N GLY A 155 9.11 1.14 -1.20
CA GLY A 155 10.21 1.26 -2.16
C GLY A 155 11.56 1.46 -1.48
N ARG A 156 11.64 2.30 -0.47
CA ARG A 156 12.86 2.54 0.32
C ARG A 156 13.31 1.29 1.08
N LEU A 157 12.36 0.57 1.70
CA LEU A 157 12.62 -0.71 2.36
C LEU A 157 13.11 -1.78 1.37
N VAL A 158 12.52 -1.85 0.18
CA VAL A 158 12.97 -2.74 -0.90
C VAL A 158 14.40 -2.42 -1.34
N LEU A 159 14.76 -1.14 -1.49
CA LEU A 159 16.12 -0.73 -1.79
C LEU A 159 17.12 -1.14 -0.69
N ALA A 160 16.73 -0.98 0.57
CA ALA A 160 17.53 -1.43 1.70
C ALA A 160 17.68 -2.97 1.69
N ALA A 161 16.61 -3.71 1.38
CA ALA A 161 16.65 -5.16 1.24
C ALA A 161 17.58 -5.65 0.11
N PHE A 162 17.84 -4.83 -0.89
CA PHE A 162 18.82 -5.08 -1.96
C PHE A 162 20.21 -4.56 -1.64
N ASP A 163 20.45 -4.03 -0.45
CA ASP A 163 21.71 -3.36 -0.05
C ASP A 163 22.06 -2.19 -1.03
N ALA A 164 21.03 -1.49 -1.52
CA ALA A 164 21.12 -0.51 -2.60
C ALA A 164 20.61 0.89 -2.24
N ALA A 165 20.31 1.14 -0.96
CA ALA A 165 19.78 2.42 -0.49
C ALA A 165 20.82 3.55 -0.66
N THR A 166 20.43 4.62 -1.37
CA THR A 166 21.15 5.90 -1.46
C THR A 166 20.15 7.03 -1.60
N PRO A 167 20.48 8.28 -1.22
CA PRO A 167 19.54 9.40 -1.37
C PRO A 167 18.96 9.55 -2.78
N GLN A 168 19.82 9.42 -3.80
CA GLN A 168 19.37 9.53 -5.19
C GLN A 168 18.43 8.39 -5.61
N ARG A 169 18.71 7.15 -5.16
CA ARG A 169 17.83 6.01 -5.45
C ARG A 169 16.53 6.09 -4.67
N HIS A 170 16.54 6.67 -3.47
CA HIS A 170 15.30 6.95 -2.74
C HIS A 170 14.42 7.92 -3.53
N ALA A 171 14.97 9.02 -4.07
CA ALA A 171 14.20 9.96 -4.87
C ALA A 171 13.54 9.29 -6.09
N TRP A 172 14.30 8.53 -6.88
CA TRP A 172 13.73 7.80 -8.01
C TRP A 172 12.74 6.69 -7.60
N SER A 173 12.97 6.06 -6.45
CA SER A 173 12.05 5.06 -5.91
C SER A 173 10.73 5.68 -5.46
N ASP A 174 10.79 6.86 -4.85
CA ASP A 174 9.62 7.62 -4.44
C ASP A 174 8.76 8.00 -5.66
N ASP A 175 9.40 8.44 -6.76
CA ASP A 175 8.69 8.69 -8.03
C ASP A 175 8.01 7.42 -8.56
N VAL A 176 8.73 6.29 -8.57
CA VAL A 176 8.15 5.00 -9.01
C VAL A 176 6.96 4.63 -8.13
N CYS A 177 7.12 4.64 -6.80
CA CYS A 177 6.08 4.22 -5.88
C CYS A 177 4.86 5.15 -5.92
N THR A 178 5.06 6.47 -5.99
CA THR A 178 3.98 7.45 -6.14
C THR A 178 3.21 7.20 -7.44
N ALA A 179 3.90 6.95 -8.56
CA ALA A 179 3.23 6.68 -9.84
C ALA A 179 2.45 5.36 -9.82
N LEU A 180 2.95 4.33 -9.15
CA LEU A 180 2.24 3.05 -8.97
C LEU A 180 0.97 3.24 -8.16
N GLN A 181 1.04 4.01 -7.07
CA GLN A 181 -0.10 4.29 -6.20
C GLN A 181 -1.18 5.10 -6.95
N ILE A 182 -0.80 6.12 -7.73
CA ILE A 182 -1.75 6.87 -8.57
C ILE A 182 -2.40 5.96 -9.61
N ALA A 183 -1.64 5.04 -10.22
CA ALA A 183 -2.18 4.10 -11.19
C ALA A 183 -3.22 3.17 -10.55
N GLU A 184 -2.97 2.69 -9.34
CA GLU A 184 -3.87 1.87 -8.53
C GLU A 184 -5.15 2.64 -8.20
N HIS A 185 -5.05 3.85 -7.66
CA HIS A 185 -6.22 4.70 -7.40
C HIS A 185 -7.04 5.02 -8.65
N CYS A 186 -6.41 5.10 -9.84
CA CYS A 186 -7.13 5.24 -11.10
C CYS A 186 -7.82 3.94 -11.55
N GLN A 187 -7.37 2.78 -11.10
CA GLN A 187 -8.01 1.48 -11.39
C GLN A 187 -9.19 1.21 -10.45
N ASP A 188 -9.06 1.62 -9.20
CA ASP A 188 -9.93 1.20 -8.11
C ASP A 188 -10.97 2.27 -7.71
N VAL A 189 -11.19 3.30 -8.57
CA VAL A 189 -12.10 4.43 -8.33
C VAL A 189 -13.48 4.00 -7.81
N ALA A 190 -14.09 2.99 -8.42
CA ALA A 190 -15.43 2.53 -8.02
C ALA A 190 -15.40 1.79 -6.68
N GLU A 191 -14.35 1.01 -6.43
CA GLU A 191 -14.17 0.25 -5.18
C GLU A 191 -13.87 1.21 -4.02
N ASP A 192 -12.98 2.18 -4.23
CA ASP A 192 -12.65 3.21 -3.26
C ASP A 192 -13.88 4.06 -2.90
N ALA A 193 -14.65 4.51 -3.91
CA ALA A 193 -15.88 5.26 -3.69
C ALA A 193 -16.92 4.46 -2.89
N ALA A 194 -17.06 3.16 -3.17
CA ALA A 194 -17.94 2.27 -2.40
C ALA A 194 -17.49 2.12 -0.95
N ALA A 195 -16.18 2.21 -0.68
CA ALA A 195 -15.61 2.23 0.67
C ALA A 195 -15.64 3.63 1.32
N GLY A 196 -16.20 4.66 0.64
CA GLY A 196 -16.29 6.04 1.13
C GLY A 196 -14.98 6.82 1.02
N ARG A 197 -14.05 6.39 0.17
CA ARG A 197 -12.75 7.03 -0.05
C ARG A 197 -12.65 7.58 -1.46
N ILE A 198 -12.04 8.77 -1.61
CA ILE A 198 -11.79 9.41 -2.91
C ILE A 198 -10.32 9.85 -2.95
N TYR A 199 -9.52 9.13 -3.73
CA TYR A 199 -8.09 9.46 -3.91
C TYR A 199 -7.83 10.40 -5.09
N LEU A 200 -8.82 10.61 -5.96
CA LEU A 200 -8.72 11.64 -7.01
C LEU A 200 -8.74 13.03 -6.35
N PRO A 201 -7.76 13.94 -6.63
CA PRO A 201 -7.71 15.25 -6.01
C PRO A 201 -8.97 16.07 -6.28
N ALA A 202 -9.50 16.76 -5.25
CA ALA A 202 -10.69 17.58 -5.40
C ALA A 202 -10.51 18.70 -6.41
N GLU A 203 -9.31 19.31 -6.49
CA GLU A 203 -8.97 20.31 -7.51
C GLU A 203 -9.10 19.77 -8.95
N ASP A 204 -8.78 18.48 -9.16
CA ASP A 204 -8.90 17.86 -10.48
C ASP A 204 -10.34 17.42 -10.77
N LEU A 205 -11.10 16.95 -9.75
CA LEU A 205 -12.54 16.73 -9.88
C LEU A 205 -13.26 18.03 -10.31
N GLU A 206 -12.96 19.15 -9.65
CA GLU A 206 -13.51 20.46 -9.99
C GLU A 206 -13.11 20.89 -11.41
N ARG A 207 -11.83 20.76 -11.75
CA ARG A 207 -11.28 21.11 -13.07
C ARG A 207 -11.96 20.41 -14.22
N PHE A 208 -12.31 19.12 -14.04
CA PHE A 208 -12.98 18.30 -15.05
C PHE A 208 -14.51 18.30 -14.90
N GLU A 209 -15.04 19.07 -13.94
CA GLU A 209 -16.47 19.15 -13.61
C GLU A 209 -17.08 17.76 -13.36
N VAL A 210 -16.39 16.90 -12.62
CA VAL A 210 -16.82 15.57 -12.19
C VAL A 210 -17.47 15.68 -10.82
N ASP A 211 -18.73 15.25 -10.70
CA ASP A 211 -19.37 15.13 -9.39
C ASP A 211 -18.82 13.88 -8.67
N PRO A 212 -18.39 13.99 -7.40
CA PRO A 212 -17.98 12.83 -6.61
C PRO A 212 -18.97 11.66 -6.62
N ALA A 213 -20.26 11.92 -6.76
CA ALA A 213 -21.29 10.89 -6.88
C ALA A 213 -21.15 10.03 -8.16
N GLU A 214 -20.48 10.54 -9.19
CA GLU A 214 -20.22 9.78 -10.42
C GLU A 214 -19.23 8.64 -10.22
N LEU A 215 -18.33 8.72 -9.21
CA LEU A 215 -17.24 7.77 -8.97
C LEU A 215 -17.72 6.37 -8.57
N GLY A 216 -18.91 6.27 -7.97
CA GLY A 216 -19.57 5.00 -7.64
C GLY A 216 -20.84 4.73 -8.45
N ALA A 217 -21.11 5.51 -9.50
CA ALA A 217 -22.32 5.38 -10.29
C ALA A 217 -22.35 4.06 -11.09
N PRO A 218 -23.51 3.41 -11.25
CA PRO A 218 -23.63 2.23 -12.07
C PRO A 218 -23.49 2.56 -13.57
N GLY A 219 -22.82 1.68 -14.31
CA GLY A 219 -22.62 1.83 -15.75
C GLY A 219 -21.26 2.41 -16.11
N PRO A 220 -21.01 2.67 -17.40
CA PRO A 220 -19.71 3.17 -17.86
C PRO A 220 -19.50 4.64 -17.49
N ALA A 221 -18.24 5.00 -17.23
CA ALA A 221 -17.85 6.37 -16.93
C ALA A 221 -18.23 7.35 -18.05
N GLY A 222 -18.72 8.52 -17.65
CA GLY A 222 -19.00 9.63 -18.58
C GLY A 222 -17.73 10.26 -19.17
N PRO A 223 -17.87 11.11 -20.21
CA PRO A 223 -16.72 11.72 -20.87
C PRO A 223 -15.84 12.57 -19.93
N ARG A 224 -16.42 13.25 -18.95
CA ARG A 224 -15.70 14.09 -17.98
C ARG A 224 -14.82 13.24 -17.08
N LEU A 225 -15.38 12.19 -16.46
CA LEU A 225 -14.60 11.26 -15.62
C LEU A 225 -13.52 10.57 -16.44
N ARG A 226 -13.80 10.12 -17.66
CA ARG A 226 -12.75 9.56 -18.56
C ARG A 226 -11.65 10.57 -18.87
N GLY A 227 -12.00 11.84 -19.03
CA GLY A 227 -11.04 12.93 -19.22
C GLY A 227 -10.14 13.12 -18.02
N LEU A 228 -10.71 13.09 -16.81
CA LEU A 228 -9.97 13.15 -15.55
C LEU A 228 -9.02 11.95 -15.40
N ILE A 229 -9.51 10.73 -15.60
CA ILE A 229 -8.65 9.53 -15.50
C ILE A 229 -7.53 9.57 -16.56
N CYS A 230 -7.81 10.04 -17.78
CA CYS A 230 -6.77 10.23 -18.80
C CYS A 230 -5.68 11.20 -18.34
N PHE A 231 -6.07 12.30 -17.69
CA PHE A 231 -5.16 13.29 -17.12
C PHE A 231 -4.30 12.70 -16.00
N GLU A 232 -4.89 11.95 -15.05
CA GLU A 232 -4.16 11.30 -13.97
C GLU A 232 -3.21 10.21 -14.48
N VAL A 233 -3.64 9.41 -15.46
CA VAL A 233 -2.79 8.42 -16.13
C VAL A 233 -1.60 9.07 -16.81
N ALA A 234 -1.78 10.21 -17.47
CA ALA A 234 -0.67 10.97 -18.07
C ALA A 234 0.29 11.52 -17.02
N ARG A 235 -0.23 12.03 -15.89
CA ARG A 235 0.54 12.49 -14.73
C ARG A 235 1.37 11.35 -14.13
N ALA A 236 0.74 10.20 -13.83
CA ALA A 236 1.41 9.02 -13.30
C ALA A 236 2.50 8.51 -14.25
N ARG A 237 2.23 8.48 -15.57
CA ARG A 237 3.20 8.06 -16.58
C ARG A 237 4.43 8.96 -16.62
N ARG A 238 4.27 10.28 -16.47
CA ARG A 238 5.37 11.22 -16.40
C ARG A 238 6.23 10.96 -15.15
N ILE A 239 5.61 10.85 -13.97
CA ILE A 239 6.31 10.59 -12.70
C ILE A 239 7.04 9.23 -12.78
N LEU A 240 6.40 8.18 -13.30
CA LEU A 240 7.03 6.87 -13.49
C LEU A 240 8.25 6.95 -14.40
N THR A 241 8.20 7.80 -15.44
CA THR A 241 9.33 8.00 -16.36
C THR A 241 10.48 8.74 -15.68
N GLU A 242 10.20 9.71 -14.81
CA GLU A 242 11.19 10.42 -13.98
C GLU A 242 11.90 9.48 -13.02
N GLY A 243 11.21 8.46 -12.48
CA GLY A 243 11.77 7.41 -11.61
C GLY A 243 12.54 6.30 -12.35
N GLN A 244 12.40 6.14 -13.68
CA GLN A 244 13.03 5.06 -14.45
C GLN A 244 14.56 4.94 -14.31
N PRO A 245 15.35 6.02 -14.10
CA PRO A 245 16.78 5.90 -13.87
C PRO A 245 17.16 4.95 -12.74
N LEU A 246 16.24 4.71 -11.80
CA LEU A 246 16.41 3.71 -10.73
C LEU A 246 16.82 2.35 -11.29
N VAL A 247 16.13 1.85 -12.34
CA VAL A 247 16.39 0.54 -12.94
C VAL A 247 17.84 0.41 -13.39
N ARG A 248 18.36 1.45 -14.06
CA ARG A 248 19.75 1.43 -14.58
C ARG A 248 20.80 1.63 -13.51
N SER A 249 20.44 2.29 -12.41
CA SER A 249 21.32 2.50 -11.26
C SER A 249 21.60 1.19 -10.49
N LEU A 250 20.75 0.19 -10.64
CA LEU A 250 20.83 -1.10 -9.96
C LEU A 250 21.54 -2.16 -10.83
N ARG A 251 22.00 -3.23 -10.18
CA ARG A 251 22.66 -4.38 -10.84
C ARG A 251 22.01 -5.71 -10.42
N GLY A 252 22.26 -6.74 -11.20
CA GLY A 252 21.86 -8.10 -10.89
C GLY A 252 20.35 -8.27 -10.63
N ARG A 253 20.02 -9.01 -9.58
CA ARG A 253 18.63 -9.36 -9.24
C ARG A 253 17.78 -8.14 -8.80
N GLY A 254 18.40 -7.15 -8.15
CA GLY A 254 17.71 -5.92 -7.77
C GLY A 254 17.26 -5.12 -9.01
N ARG A 255 18.11 -5.01 -10.04
CA ARG A 255 17.73 -4.40 -11.32
C ARG A 255 16.54 -5.12 -11.96
N LEU A 256 16.58 -6.46 -11.97
CA LEU A 256 15.51 -7.27 -12.55
C LEU A 256 14.18 -7.08 -11.81
N ALA A 257 14.20 -7.08 -10.48
CA ALA A 257 13.01 -6.87 -9.66
C ALA A 257 12.40 -5.48 -9.88
N VAL A 258 13.22 -4.42 -9.81
CA VAL A 258 12.73 -3.04 -9.98
C VAL A 258 12.27 -2.80 -11.43
N ALA A 259 12.94 -3.40 -12.44
CA ALA A 259 12.45 -3.38 -13.81
C ALA A 259 11.06 -4.02 -13.93
N GLY A 260 10.79 -5.09 -13.17
CA GLY A 260 9.46 -5.71 -13.08
C GLY A 260 8.41 -4.77 -12.50
N PHE A 261 8.71 -4.05 -11.41
CA PHE A 261 7.78 -3.07 -10.82
C PHE A 261 7.48 -1.92 -11.77
N VAL A 262 8.50 -1.30 -12.37
CA VAL A 262 8.32 -0.21 -13.34
C VAL A 262 7.55 -0.69 -14.57
N ALA A 263 7.84 -1.90 -15.08
CA ALA A 263 7.10 -2.49 -16.19
C ALA A 263 5.63 -2.76 -15.83
N GLY A 264 5.37 -3.20 -14.60
CA GLY A 264 4.02 -3.37 -14.04
C GLY A 264 3.23 -2.07 -14.06
N GLY A 265 3.84 -0.99 -13.57
CA GLY A 265 3.23 0.33 -13.60
C GLY A 265 2.88 0.80 -15.01
N HIS A 266 3.82 0.69 -15.97
CA HIS A 266 3.51 1.00 -17.37
C HIS A 266 2.37 0.14 -17.93
N ALA A 267 2.35 -1.15 -17.61
CA ALA A 267 1.31 -2.05 -18.09
C ALA A 267 -0.07 -1.75 -17.45
N ALA A 268 -0.12 -1.31 -16.19
CA ALA A 268 -1.34 -0.85 -15.51
C ALA A 268 -1.88 0.43 -16.16
N LEU A 269 -1.01 1.42 -16.39
CA LEU A 269 -1.38 2.65 -17.09
C LEU A 269 -1.83 2.40 -18.55
N ASP A 270 -1.26 1.41 -19.21
CA ASP A 270 -1.70 0.98 -20.54
C ASP A 270 -3.05 0.25 -20.49
N ALA A 271 -3.33 -0.52 -19.44
CA ALA A 271 -4.62 -1.19 -19.26
C ALA A 271 -5.76 -0.17 -19.09
N LEU A 272 -5.53 0.91 -18.33
CA LEU A 272 -6.47 2.03 -18.22
C LEU A 272 -6.73 2.69 -19.58
N ALA A 273 -5.68 2.90 -20.38
CA ALA A 273 -5.83 3.46 -21.73
C ALA A 273 -6.59 2.50 -22.67
N ASP A 274 -6.32 1.18 -22.61
CA ASP A 274 -7.04 0.15 -23.38
C ASP A 274 -8.52 0.09 -23.00
N ALA A 275 -8.86 0.32 -21.71
CA ALA A 275 -10.21 0.47 -21.20
C ALA A 275 -10.84 1.84 -21.57
N ARG A 276 -10.18 2.68 -22.38
CA ARG A 276 -10.60 4.04 -22.72
C ARG A 276 -10.82 4.90 -21.49
N PHE A 277 -9.96 4.73 -20.49
CA PHE A 277 -9.99 5.46 -19.21
C PHE A 277 -11.31 5.32 -18.45
N ASP A 278 -11.96 4.17 -18.57
CA ASP A 278 -13.18 3.83 -17.83
C ASP A 278 -12.82 3.03 -16.57
N PRO A 279 -12.88 3.64 -15.37
CA PRO A 279 -12.57 2.92 -14.15
C PRO A 279 -13.79 2.20 -13.54
N LEU A 280 -15.01 2.50 -14.04
CA LEU A 280 -16.25 1.99 -13.45
C LEU A 280 -16.63 0.60 -13.96
N GLY A 281 -16.02 0.13 -15.04
CA GLY A 281 -16.24 -1.20 -15.63
C GLY A 281 -15.53 -2.35 -14.91
N GLY A 282 -14.94 -2.10 -13.74
CA GLY A 282 -14.03 -2.99 -13.00
C GLY A 282 -12.57 -2.65 -13.28
N ALA A 283 -11.69 -2.91 -12.30
CA ALA A 283 -10.27 -2.59 -12.38
C ALA A 283 -9.62 -3.18 -13.65
N PRO A 284 -9.07 -2.36 -14.56
CA PRO A 284 -8.43 -2.87 -15.77
C PRO A 284 -7.14 -3.62 -15.43
N HIS A 285 -7.06 -4.89 -15.79
CA HIS A 285 -5.90 -5.72 -15.49
C HIS A 285 -4.80 -5.63 -16.54
N PRO A 286 -3.52 -5.52 -16.14
CA PRO A 286 -2.37 -5.51 -17.04
C PRO A 286 -2.27 -6.80 -17.87
N ARG A 287 -2.01 -6.68 -19.17
CA ARG A 287 -1.76 -7.84 -20.03
C ARG A 287 -0.32 -8.31 -19.88
N THR A 288 -0.09 -9.58 -19.64
CA THR A 288 1.26 -10.20 -19.49
C THR A 288 2.21 -9.83 -20.64
N ARG A 289 1.70 -9.74 -21.88
CA ARG A 289 2.50 -9.31 -23.04
C ARG A 289 3.09 -7.91 -22.86
N ARG A 290 2.34 -6.95 -22.30
CA ARG A 290 2.83 -5.59 -22.06
C ARG A 290 3.88 -5.55 -20.97
N LEU A 291 3.71 -6.33 -19.91
CA LEU A 291 4.73 -6.54 -18.86
C LEU A 291 6.08 -6.98 -19.47
N VAL A 292 6.05 -7.99 -20.35
CA VAL A 292 7.26 -8.49 -21.01
C VAL A 292 7.90 -7.45 -21.93
N VAL A 293 7.11 -6.71 -22.69
CA VAL A 293 7.61 -5.66 -23.61
C VAL A 293 8.25 -4.52 -22.82
N HIS A 294 7.59 -4.00 -21.79
CA HIS A 294 8.14 -2.93 -20.97
C HIS A 294 9.38 -3.39 -20.21
N GLY A 295 9.33 -4.59 -19.57
CA GLY A 295 10.48 -5.16 -18.84
C GLY A 295 11.70 -5.36 -19.75
N GLY A 296 11.52 -5.91 -20.95
CA GLY A 296 12.57 -6.05 -21.94
C GLY A 296 13.17 -4.70 -22.35
N SER A 297 12.34 -3.71 -22.64
CA SER A 297 12.78 -2.35 -22.98
C SER A 297 13.62 -1.69 -21.89
N LEU A 298 13.24 -1.84 -20.61
CA LEU A 298 13.95 -1.27 -19.46
C LEU A 298 15.33 -1.93 -19.22
N LEU A 299 15.47 -3.21 -19.58
CA LEU A 299 16.70 -3.96 -19.38
C LEU A 299 17.70 -3.80 -20.55
N VAL A 300 17.21 -3.55 -21.78
CA VAL A 300 18.03 -3.50 -23.00
C VAL A 300 18.48 -2.07 -23.34
N ARG A 301 17.71 -1.03 -23.00
CA ARG A 301 18.14 0.35 -23.28
C ARG A 301 19.35 0.72 -22.42
N PRO A 302 20.44 1.26 -23.02
CA PRO A 302 21.66 1.68 -22.31
C PRO A 302 21.42 2.84 -21.36
#